data_5a643251d139a4668de905908c0af75c
#
_entry.id   5a643251d139a4668de905908c0af75c
#
_cell.length_a   1.000
_cell.length_b   1.000
_cell.length_c   1.000
_cell.angle_alpha   90.00
_cell.angle_beta   90.00
_cell.angle_gamma   90.00
#
_symmetry.space_group_name_H-M   'P 1'
#
loop_
_entity.id
_entity.type
_entity.pdbx_description
1 polymer ?
#
loop_
_entity_poly.entity_id
_entity_poly.type
_entity_poly.pdbx_seq_one_letter_code
_entity_poly.pdbx_strand_id
1 'polypeptide(L)'
;MPLDLPHAAAPAASKTPRSLKISMPRMRHHEPEQPAVSGSHGRADADQEPSPLPLRLRSRLNDLFFQIEKEFEAVCSENAALHKELELLQEKPDRETGDRCDDTDGAVKSKQKLMSHAAQKLKPAYKLKQQTSKIVSSFKAASVVCALVREYRGHKDGVWEVSAGRPGQHVVGTASADHTACVWSVDSGRCLLQYQGHEGSVNSVRFHPTRDLVLTGSGDQTAHVWQAAVNIDSGRAMSSEEEVDPSDMYDDMAAPAEGSNVLRTPILELTGHSGVVIAADWLAGAEQVVTASWDRTAQLFDVNTGESLNTLAGHDQELTHVSAHPSHKFVVTSSKDFTFRLWDFREPIPCVSVFQGHTDAVTSAVFSREDKVVSGSDDRSCKVWDLKNMRSPLATIRGDAAVNRLDVSSANVIAVPFDNRHIRLYDMNGQRLARLPRSNRLGHRRMVCSVAWSDDLSSGRPNLFSSGFDNTAIGWLITPPKDSKD
;
A
#
# COMPACT_ATOMS: atom_id res chain seq x y z
N MET A 1 22.66 -5.70 74.26
CA MET A 1 23.79 -4.76 74.08
C MET A 1 23.77 -4.17 72.73
N PRO A 2 23.61 -2.86 72.56
CA PRO A 2 23.50 -2.17 71.31
C PRO A 2 24.84 -1.75 70.76
N LEU A 3 25.00 -1.72 69.42
CA LEU A 3 26.13 -1.05 68.80
C LEU A 3 25.60 -0.18 67.63
N ASP A 4 25.98 1.04 67.75
CA ASP A 4 25.81 2.30 67.14
C ASP A 4 25.61 2.37 65.60
N LEU A 5 24.67 3.18 65.23
CA LEU A 5 24.50 3.83 63.92
C LEU A 5 25.31 5.13 63.83
N PRO A 6 25.88 5.50 62.72
CA PRO A 6 26.19 6.91 62.47
C PRO A 6 25.19 7.56 61.49
N HIS A 7 24.90 8.81 61.77
CA HIS A 7 23.97 9.75 61.16
C HIS A 7 24.16 9.97 59.65
N ALA A 8 23.01 10.06 58.97
CA ALA A 8 22.86 10.50 57.58
C ALA A 8 22.99 12.02 57.45
N ALA A 9 23.68 12.45 56.42
CA ALA A 9 23.66 13.83 55.92
C ALA A 9 22.60 13.97 54.81
N ALA A 10 21.84 15.06 54.85
CA ALA A 10 20.78 15.37 53.88
C ALA A 10 21.31 15.74 52.50
N PRO A 11 20.63 15.37 51.39
CA PRO A 11 21.05 15.74 50.06
C PRO A 11 20.52 17.11 49.62
N ALA A 12 21.37 17.82 48.90
CA ALA A 12 21.11 19.11 48.27
C ALA A 12 20.15 19.02 47.11
N ALA A 13 19.37 20.08 46.90
CA ALA A 13 18.39 20.26 45.84
C ALA A 13 18.90 20.04 44.43
N SER A 14 18.23 19.17 43.68
CA SER A 14 18.43 18.95 42.28
C SER A 14 17.75 20.01 41.44
N LYS A 15 18.53 20.66 40.56
CA LYS A 15 18.08 21.60 39.54
C LYS A 15 17.41 20.86 38.38
N THR A 16 16.20 21.26 38.03
CA THR A 16 15.48 20.85 36.83
C THR A 16 16.23 21.18 35.54
N PRO A 17 16.28 20.33 34.55
CA PRO A 17 16.86 20.65 33.24
C PRO A 17 15.89 21.52 32.41
N ARG A 18 16.44 22.58 31.85
CA ARG A 18 15.78 23.50 30.91
C ARG A 18 15.40 22.76 29.63
N SER A 19 14.17 22.95 29.18
CA SER A 19 13.69 22.56 27.86
C SER A 19 14.45 23.29 26.74
N LEU A 20 15.12 22.55 25.87
CA LEU A 20 15.68 23.04 24.63
C LEU A 20 14.56 23.18 23.59
N LYS A 21 14.17 24.43 23.32
CA LYS A 21 13.34 24.77 22.15
C LYS A 21 14.22 24.70 20.90
N ILE A 22 14.00 23.70 20.07
CA ILE A 22 14.55 23.63 18.71
C ILE A 22 13.67 24.52 17.81
N SER A 23 14.23 25.66 17.38
CA SER A 23 13.60 26.55 16.41
C SER A 23 13.87 26.02 14.98
N MET A 24 12.80 25.73 14.26
CA MET A 24 12.88 25.48 12.81
C MET A 24 13.21 26.77 12.04
N PRO A 25 14.02 26.72 10.98
CA PRO A 25 14.26 27.87 10.12
C PRO A 25 13.04 28.16 9.25
N ARG A 26 12.56 29.40 9.30
CA ARG A 26 11.53 29.94 8.41
C ARG A 26 12.07 30.04 6.99
N MET A 27 11.40 29.39 6.04
CA MET A 27 11.57 29.65 4.61
C MET A 27 11.05 31.08 4.30
N ARG A 28 11.90 31.88 3.73
CA ARG A 28 11.55 33.21 3.15
C ARG A 28 11.01 32.95 1.74
N HIS A 29 9.85 33.52 1.46
CA HIS A 29 9.34 33.71 0.11
C HIS A 29 10.19 34.77 -0.58
N HIS A 30 10.72 34.47 -1.77
CA HIS A 30 11.25 35.44 -2.70
C HIS A 30 10.23 35.70 -3.80
N GLU A 31 9.79 36.94 -3.90
CA GLU A 31 9.11 37.49 -5.08
C GLU A 31 10.17 37.87 -6.14
N PRO A 32 9.83 37.82 -7.44
CA PRO A 32 10.77 38.15 -8.51
C PRO A 32 10.74 39.63 -8.84
N GLU A 33 11.85 40.35 -8.68
CA GLU A 33 12.08 41.66 -9.23
C GLU A 33 12.72 41.59 -10.64
N GLN A 34 12.27 42.49 -11.52
CA GLN A 34 12.70 42.64 -12.90
C GLN A 34 14.03 43.42 -13.00
N PRO A 35 14.78 43.31 -14.13
CA PRO A 35 16.15 43.79 -14.23
C PRO A 35 16.27 45.25 -14.69
N ALA A 36 17.17 45.97 -14.06
CA ALA A 36 17.70 47.27 -14.56
C ALA A 36 19.06 47.08 -15.23
N VAL A 37 19.19 47.67 -16.40
CA VAL A 37 20.36 47.66 -17.27
C VAL A 37 21.37 48.73 -16.79
N SER A 38 22.65 48.39 -16.63
CA SER A 38 23.78 49.24 -17.05
C SER A 38 25.17 48.60 -16.81
N GLY A 39 25.94 48.46 -17.89
CA GLY A 39 27.27 48.98 -18.08
C GLY A 39 28.49 48.27 -17.48
N SER A 40 29.17 47.50 -18.36
CA SER A 40 30.61 47.45 -18.58
C SER A 40 31.63 47.09 -17.47
N HIS A 41 32.50 46.22 -17.91
CA HIS A 41 33.92 45.95 -17.64
C HIS A 41 34.24 44.62 -16.95
N GLY A 42 34.97 43.85 -17.74
CA GLY A 42 35.48 42.54 -17.59
C GLY A 42 36.28 42.21 -16.33
N ARG A 43 36.21 40.99 -16.00
CA ARG A 43 37.35 40.13 -15.65
C ARG A 43 36.91 38.70 -15.63
N ALA A 44 37.80 37.90 -16.17
CA ALA A 44 37.71 36.46 -16.35
C ALA A 44 37.68 35.66 -15.05
N ASP A 45 37.15 34.45 -15.22
CA ASP A 45 37.52 33.19 -14.61
C ASP A 45 37.03 32.78 -13.23
N ALA A 46 36.61 31.55 -13.28
CA ALA A 46 36.62 30.54 -12.25
C ALA A 46 35.40 30.52 -11.31
N ASP A 47 34.46 29.63 -11.64
CA ASP A 47 33.99 28.58 -10.75
C ASP A 47 33.05 27.65 -11.52
N GLN A 48 33.61 26.87 -12.48
CA GLN A 48 33.01 25.64 -12.94
C GLN A 48 33.58 24.50 -12.09
N GLU A 49 32.79 23.94 -11.22
CA GLU A 49 33.13 22.66 -10.58
C GLU A 49 33.49 21.62 -11.65
N PRO A 50 34.59 20.88 -11.50
CA PRO A 50 35.00 19.90 -12.48
C PRO A 50 33.98 18.72 -12.51
N SER A 51 33.16 18.69 -13.54
CA SER A 51 32.29 17.55 -13.84
C SER A 51 33.11 16.26 -13.89
N PRO A 52 32.71 15.18 -13.19
CA PRO A 52 33.51 13.95 -13.07
C PRO A 52 33.61 13.13 -14.36
N LEU A 53 33.05 13.60 -15.48
CA LEU A 53 33.02 12.89 -16.74
C LEU A 53 34.09 13.40 -17.72
N PRO A 54 34.89 12.50 -18.37
CA PRO A 54 35.84 12.87 -19.42
C PRO A 54 35.17 13.63 -20.57
N LEU A 55 35.83 14.64 -21.11
CA LEU A 55 35.32 15.53 -22.16
C LEU A 55 34.73 14.78 -23.38
N ARG A 56 35.37 13.68 -23.80
CA ARG A 56 34.86 12.82 -24.89
C ARG A 56 33.51 12.15 -24.59
N LEU A 57 33.30 11.75 -23.35
CA LEU A 57 32.03 11.16 -22.90
C LEU A 57 30.95 12.22 -22.78
N ARG A 58 31.30 13.44 -22.38
CA ARG A 58 30.39 14.58 -22.28
C ARG A 58 29.88 15.02 -23.64
N SER A 59 30.79 15.11 -24.65
CA SER A 59 30.40 15.40 -26.03
C SER A 59 29.45 14.32 -26.58
N ARG A 60 29.79 13.05 -26.41
CA ARG A 60 28.97 11.95 -26.90
C ARG A 60 27.60 11.87 -26.21
N LEU A 61 27.52 12.24 -24.93
CA LEU A 61 26.26 12.32 -24.20
C LEU A 61 25.38 13.46 -24.72
N ASN A 62 25.96 14.63 -25.00
CA ASN A 62 25.24 15.74 -25.59
C ASN A 62 24.73 15.42 -27.00
N ASP A 63 25.52 14.71 -27.82
CA ASP A 63 25.11 14.28 -29.15
C ASP A 63 23.92 13.29 -29.07
N LEU A 64 23.93 12.39 -28.10
CA LEU A 64 22.81 11.48 -27.85
C LEU A 64 21.56 12.20 -27.36
N PHE A 65 21.68 13.18 -26.48
CA PHE A 65 20.54 14.00 -26.05
C PHE A 65 19.93 14.77 -27.22
N PHE A 66 20.74 15.37 -28.05
CA PHE A 66 20.26 16.08 -29.25
C PHE A 66 19.55 15.13 -30.24
N GLN A 67 20.04 13.91 -30.37
CA GLN A 67 19.39 12.90 -31.20
C GLN A 67 18.03 12.46 -30.63
N ILE A 68 17.94 12.29 -29.29
CA ILE A 68 16.68 11.96 -28.61
C ILE A 68 15.66 13.11 -28.74
N GLU A 69 16.09 14.36 -28.57
CA GLU A 69 15.22 15.53 -28.79
C GLU A 69 14.65 15.56 -30.19
N LYS A 70 15.48 15.34 -31.21
CA LYS A 70 15.07 15.32 -32.61
C LYS A 70 14.06 14.21 -32.90
N GLU A 71 14.26 13.01 -32.36
CA GLU A 71 13.30 11.90 -32.52
C GLU A 71 11.99 12.19 -31.79
N PHE A 72 12.06 12.82 -30.61
CA PHE A 72 10.88 13.22 -29.86
C PHE A 72 10.05 14.28 -30.60
N GLU A 73 10.69 15.29 -31.17
CA GLU A 73 10.02 16.29 -32.02
C GLU A 73 9.35 15.66 -33.25
N ALA A 74 10.02 14.70 -33.89
CA ALA A 74 9.46 13.96 -35.01
C ALA A 74 8.20 13.18 -34.62
N VAL A 75 8.21 12.47 -33.51
CA VAL A 75 7.05 11.75 -32.98
C VAL A 75 5.92 12.70 -32.58
N CYS A 76 6.24 13.85 -31.97
CA CYS A 76 5.23 14.85 -31.63
C CYS A 76 4.56 15.44 -32.89
N SER A 77 5.32 15.71 -33.97
CA SER A 77 4.77 16.21 -35.22
C SER A 77 3.89 15.17 -35.94
N GLU A 78 4.29 13.89 -35.90
CA GLU A 78 3.50 12.80 -36.43
C GLU A 78 2.19 12.60 -35.68
N ASN A 79 2.22 12.68 -34.35
CA ASN A 79 1.03 12.64 -33.54
C ASN A 79 0.06 13.81 -33.83
N ALA A 80 0.59 15.02 -34.00
CA ALA A 80 -0.23 16.18 -34.35
C ALA A 80 -0.89 16.01 -35.74
N ALA A 81 -0.15 15.45 -36.70
CA ALA A 81 -0.69 15.14 -38.05
C ALA A 81 -1.79 14.07 -37.99
N LEU A 82 -1.59 13.02 -37.18
CA LEU A 82 -2.59 11.96 -36.98
C LEU A 82 -3.84 12.47 -36.26
N HIS A 83 -3.71 13.36 -35.31
CA HIS A 83 -4.87 14.01 -34.66
C HIS A 83 -5.70 14.82 -35.64
N LYS A 84 -5.03 15.59 -36.49
CA LYS A 84 -5.70 16.38 -37.53
C LYS A 84 -6.43 15.49 -38.56
N GLU A 85 -5.85 14.34 -38.90
CA GLU A 85 -6.48 13.37 -39.81
C GLU A 85 -7.71 12.70 -39.16
N LEU A 86 -7.64 12.45 -37.85
CA LEU A 86 -8.77 11.96 -37.07
C LEU A 86 -9.93 12.97 -36.99
N GLU A 87 -9.65 14.24 -36.79
CA GLU A 87 -10.65 15.31 -36.81
C GLU A 87 -11.34 15.39 -38.20
N LEU A 88 -10.59 15.38 -39.28
CA LEU A 88 -11.12 15.39 -40.64
C LEU A 88 -11.99 14.15 -40.97
N LEU A 89 -11.73 13.01 -40.32
CA LEU A 89 -12.53 11.81 -40.48
C LEU A 89 -13.80 11.83 -39.60
N GLN A 90 -13.81 12.59 -38.51
CA GLN A 90 -14.97 12.77 -37.63
C GLN A 90 -15.93 13.86 -38.13
N GLU A 91 -15.46 14.80 -38.97
CA GLU A 91 -16.28 15.90 -39.51
C GLU A 91 -17.09 15.51 -40.75
N LYS A 92 -17.06 14.26 -41.24
CA LYS A 92 -17.94 13.84 -42.33
C LYS A 92 -19.34 13.54 -41.74
N PRO A 93 -20.32 14.41 -42.00
CA PRO A 93 -21.68 14.20 -41.50
C PRO A 93 -22.35 13.06 -42.25
N ASP A 94 -23.00 12.18 -41.47
CA ASP A 94 -24.04 11.27 -41.94
C ASP A 94 -25.17 12.06 -42.61
N ARG A 95 -25.15 12.11 -43.94
CA ARG A 95 -26.30 12.46 -44.73
C ARG A 95 -26.41 11.45 -45.87
N GLU A 96 -27.34 10.56 -45.72
CA GLU A 96 -28.24 10.07 -46.77
C GLU A 96 -28.94 8.81 -46.26
N THR A 97 -30.11 9.06 -45.65
CA THR A 97 -31.26 8.15 -45.72
C THR A 97 -32.36 8.91 -46.44
N GLY A 98 -32.81 8.42 -47.56
CA GLY A 98 -34.02 8.92 -48.21
C GLY A 98 -34.10 8.64 -49.69
N ASP A 99 -34.65 7.49 -50.01
CA ASP A 99 -35.67 7.19 -51.03
C ASP A 99 -35.44 7.45 -52.55
N ARG A 100 -35.80 6.41 -53.25
CA ARG A 100 -36.36 6.27 -54.62
C ARG A 100 -35.46 5.86 -55.77
N CYS A 101 -35.94 4.71 -56.29
CA CYS A 101 -35.86 4.13 -57.64
C CYS A 101 -35.66 5.09 -58.80
N ASP A 102 -34.87 4.77 -59.77
CA ASP A 102 -35.15 4.25 -61.10
C ASP A 102 -33.98 4.49 -62.07
N ASP A 103 -33.74 3.47 -62.86
CA ASP A 103 -33.17 3.40 -64.20
C ASP A 103 -32.08 4.39 -64.63
N THR A 104 -30.86 3.88 -64.92
CA THR A 104 -30.32 3.77 -66.29
C THR A 104 -28.91 3.18 -66.32
N ASP A 105 -28.79 2.21 -67.15
CA ASP A 105 -27.53 1.54 -67.60
C ASP A 105 -26.62 2.55 -68.31
N GLY A 106 -25.37 2.68 -67.88
CA GLY A 106 -24.38 3.41 -68.69
C GLY A 106 -23.08 3.88 -68.06
N ALA A 107 -22.93 3.83 -66.71
CA ALA A 107 -21.78 4.45 -66.04
C ALA A 107 -20.84 3.48 -65.25
N VAL A 108 -20.91 2.17 -65.58
CA VAL A 108 -20.24 1.14 -64.75
C VAL A 108 -18.75 0.93 -65.05
N LYS A 109 -18.26 1.37 -66.25
CA LYS A 109 -16.87 1.07 -66.64
C LYS A 109 -15.82 2.09 -66.18
N SER A 110 -16.15 3.31 -65.81
CA SER A 110 -15.20 4.31 -65.32
C SER A 110 -14.98 4.28 -63.83
N LYS A 111 -15.98 3.82 -63.05
CA LYS A 111 -15.83 3.70 -61.56
C LYS A 111 -15.00 2.51 -61.09
N GLN A 112 -14.92 1.43 -61.87
CA GLN A 112 -14.10 0.28 -61.51
C GLN A 112 -12.58 0.52 -61.62
N LYS A 113 -12.13 1.43 -62.48
CA LYS A 113 -10.69 1.76 -62.62
C LYS A 113 -10.19 2.70 -61.49
N LEU A 114 -11.08 3.57 -60.95
CA LEU A 114 -10.75 4.41 -59.79
C LEU A 114 -10.78 3.63 -58.47
N MET A 115 -11.69 2.65 -58.34
CA MET A 115 -11.74 1.81 -57.13
C MET A 115 -10.57 0.82 -57.04
N SER A 116 -10.01 0.36 -58.17
CA SER A 116 -8.83 -0.52 -58.15
C SER A 116 -7.56 0.20 -57.68
N HIS A 117 -7.39 1.49 -57.98
CA HIS A 117 -6.26 2.31 -57.50
C HIS A 117 -6.38 2.71 -56.03
N ALA A 118 -7.60 2.99 -55.56
CA ALA A 118 -7.85 3.27 -54.13
C ALA A 118 -7.66 2.00 -53.26
N ALA A 119 -8.10 0.82 -53.78
CA ALA A 119 -7.95 -0.44 -53.07
C ALA A 119 -6.48 -0.93 -52.99
N GLN A 120 -5.62 -0.54 -53.93
CA GLN A 120 -4.18 -0.85 -53.85
C GLN A 120 -3.41 0.03 -52.85
N LYS A 121 -3.84 1.29 -52.65
CA LYS A 121 -3.24 2.17 -51.60
C LYS A 121 -3.77 1.88 -50.21
N LEU A 122 -4.96 1.29 -50.06
CA LEU A 122 -5.55 0.95 -48.75
C LEU A 122 -5.06 -0.38 -48.16
N LYS A 123 -4.47 -1.27 -49.00
CA LYS A 123 -3.96 -2.57 -48.51
C LYS A 123 -2.85 -2.48 -47.43
N PRO A 124 -1.85 -1.59 -47.53
CA PRO A 124 -0.86 -1.46 -46.47
C PRO A 124 -1.46 -0.80 -45.19
N ALA A 125 -2.35 0.19 -45.34
CA ALA A 125 -3.01 0.83 -44.22
C ALA A 125 -3.98 -0.12 -43.46
N TYR A 126 -4.68 -0.99 -44.16
CA TYR A 126 -5.55 -2.01 -43.58
C TYR A 126 -4.75 -3.11 -42.87
N LYS A 127 -3.59 -3.53 -43.42
CA LYS A 127 -2.67 -4.45 -42.75
C LYS A 127 -2.05 -3.83 -41.50
N LEU A 128 -1.70 -2.55 -41.53
CA LEU A 128 -1.18 -1.83 -40.35
C LEU A 128 -2.27 -1.68 -39.30
N LYS A 129 -3.51 -1.33 -39.69
CA LYS A 129 -4.66 -1.24 -38.78
C LYS A 129 -5.04 -2.58 -38.13
N GLN A 130 -4.89 -3.69 -38.88
CA GLN A 130 -5.08 -5.04 -38.37
C GLN A 130 -3.93 -5.49 -37.42
N GLN A 131 -2.70 -5.05 -37.69
CA GLN A 131 -1.57 -5.31 -36.83
C GLN A 131 -1.64 -4.47 -35.54
N THR A 132 -1.99 -3.19 -35.63
CA THR A 132 -2.19 -2.34 -34.49
C THR A 132 -3.41 -2.77 -33.63
N SER A 133 -4.50 -3.21 -34.26
CA SER A 133 -5.64 -3.78 -33.53
C SER A 133 -5.32 -5.11 -32.86
N LYS A 134 -4.47 -5.95 -33.46
CA LYS A 134 -3.96 -7.18 -32.82
C LYS A 134 -2.96 -6.86 -31.70
N ILE A 135 -2.12 -5.83 -31.85
CA ILE A 135 -1.23 -5.35 -30.80
C ILE A 135 -2.07 -4.75 -29.66
N VAL A 136 -3.05 -3.89 -29.95
CA VAL A 136 -3.95 -3.32 -28.94
C VAL A 136 -4.86 -4.38 -28.31
N SER A 137 -5.25 -5.44 -29.04
CA SER A 137 -6.01 -6.55 -28.44
C SER A 137 -5.13 -7.52 -27.63
N SER A 138 -3.82 -7.61 -27.94
CA SER A 138 -2.89 -8.36 -27.10
C SER A 138 -2.55 -7.60 -25.80
N PHE A 139 -2.72 -6.27 -25.75
CA PHE A 139 -2.67 -5.45 -24.55
C PHE A 139 -3.99 -5.42 -23.78
N LYS A 140 -5.08 -5.94 -24.32
CA LYS A 140 -6.27 -6.34 -23.55
C LYS A 140 -6.12 -7.78 -23.04
N ALA A 141 -5.00 -8.10 -22.42
CA ALA A 141 -4.98 -9.18 -21.46
C ALA A 141 -6.13 -8.90 -20.49
N ALA A 142 -6.96 -9.91 -20.25
CA ALA A 142 -8.13 -9.79 -19.39
C ALA A 142 -7.73 -9.06 -18.11
N SER A 143 -8.19 -7.83 -17.94
CA SER A 143 -7.76 -6.99 -16.83
C SER A 143 -8.49 -7.46 -15.58
N VAL A 144 -7.74 -7.68 -14.51
CA VAL A 144 -8.29 -7.87 -13.17
C VAL A 144 -9.27 -6.74 -12.87
N VAL A 145 -10.51 -7.09 -12.53
CA VAL A 145 -11.52 -6.09 -12.17
C VAL A 145 -11.38 -5.77 -10.69
N CYS A 146 -11.24 -4.49 -10.37
CA CYS A 146 -11.13 -4.00 -9.01
C CYS A 146 -12.29 -3.06 -8.72
N ALA A 147 -13.15 -3.41 -7.77
CA ALA A 147 -14.29 -2.59 -7.36
C ALA A 147 -14.19 -2.24 -5.88
N LEU A 148 -14.49 -0.98 -5.53
CA LEU A 148 -14.74 -0.58 -4.15
C LEU A 148 -16.11 -1.11 -3.74
N VAL A 149 -16.17 -1.87 -2.65
CA VAL A 149 -17.40 -2.45 -2.13
C VAL A 149 -17.89 -1.67 -0.93
N ARG A 150 -17.00 -1.34 0.01
CA ARG A 150 -17.38 -0.75 1.28
C ARG A 150 -16.30 0.14 1.87
N GLU A 151 -16.74 1.16 2.62
CA GLU A 151 -15.89 2.00 3.46
C GLU A 151 -16.26 1.77 4.92
N TYR A 152 -15.25 1.67 5.79
CA TYR A 152 -15.39 1.52 7.25
C TYR A 152 -14.96 2.85 7.88
N ARG A 153 -15.94 3.57 8.46
CA ARG A 153 -15.74 4.90 9.03
C ARG A 153 -16.14 4.90 10.50
N GLY A 154 -15.35 5.57 11.34
CA GLY A 154 -15.61 5.71 12.78
C GLY A 154 -14.37 5.98 13.60
N HIS A 155 -13.16 5.73 13.07
CA HIS A 155 -11.93 6.18 13.70
C HIS A 155 -11.79 7.71 13.67
N LYS A 156 -11.24 8.26 14.74
CA LYS A 156 -11.04 9.72 14.90
C LYS A 156 -9.71 10.20 14.35
N ASP A 157 -8.76 9.28 14.14
CA ASP A 157 -7.43 9.56 13.59
C ASP A 157 -7.01 8.47 12.61
N GLY A 158 -5.82 8.60 12.01
CA GLY A 158 -5.30 7.74 10.97
C GLY A 158 -5.30 6.26 11.33
N VAL A 159 -5.67 5.41 10.38
CA VAL A 159 -5.67 3.95 10.56
C VAL A 159 -4.35 3.39 10.06
N TRP A 160 -3.55 2.85 10.98
CA TRP A 160 -2.22 2.33 10.69
C TRP A 160 -2.22 0.96 10.05
N GLU A 161 -3.05 0.05 10.57
CA GLU A 161 -3.09 -1.31 10.06
C GLU A 161 -4.53 -1.81 9.90
N VAL A 162 -4.72 -2.68 8.94
CA VAL A 162 -5.94 -3.45 8.73
C VAL A 162 -5.58 -4.94 8.68
N SER A 163 -6.43 -5.79 9.24
CA SER A 163 -6.30 -7.24 9.22
C SER A 163 -7.63 -7.87 8.88
N ALA A 164 -7.62 -8.86 8.00
CA ALA A 164 -8.81 -9.66 7.70
C ALA A 164 -9.04 -10.70 8.79
N GLY A 165 -10.29 -10.95 9.12
CA GLY A 165 -10.68 -12.07 9.98
C GLY A 165 -10.33 -13.41 9.34
N ARG A 166 -10.40 -14.49 10.12
CA ARG A 166 -10.20 -15.86 9.60
C ARG A 166 -11.31 -16.24 8.60
N PRO A 167 -11.02 -17.22 7.72
CA PRO A 167 -12.00 -17.72 6.76
C PRO A 167 -13.31 -18.15 7.47
N GLY A 168 -14.44 -17.69 6.92
CA GLY A 168 -15.77 -17.90 7.49
C GLY A 168 -16.18 -16.92 8.60
N GLN A 169 -15.28 -16.10 9.10
CA GLN A 169 -15.57 -15.03 10.05
C GLN A 169 -15.55 -13.68 9.30
N HIS A 170 -16.72 -13.20 8.89
CA HIS A 170 -16.86 -12.03 8.02
C HIS A 170 -16.61 -10.71 8.79
N VAL A 171 -15.41 -10.57 9.35
CA VAL A 171 -14.97 -9.40 10.10
C VAL A 171 -13.64 -8.86 9.58
N VAL A 172 -13.40 -7.59 9.81
CA VAL A 172 -12.13 -6.91 9.56
C VAL A 172 -11.74 -6.11 10.79
N GLY A 173 -10.48 -6.17 11.17
CA GLY A 173 -9.89 -5.43 12.29
C GLY A 173 -9.12 -4.22 11.78
N THR A 174 -9.16 -3.13 12.53
CA THR A 174 -8.39 -1.90 12.25
C THR A 174 -7.70 -1.42 13.51
N ALA A 175 -6.47 -0.92 13.36
CA ALA A 175 -5.67 -0.30 14.41
C ALA A 175 -5.43 1.18 14.09
N SER A 176 -5.67 2.07 15.03
CA SER A 176 -5.66 3.51 14.78
C SER A 176 -4.82 4.32 15.77
N ALA A 177 -4.36 5.47 15.30
CA ALA A 177 -3.70 6.50 16.08
C ALA A 177 -4.62 7.10 17.17
N ASP A 178 -5.94 6.88 17.11
CA ASP A 178 -6.91 7.31 18.12
C ASP A 178 -6.91 6.45 19.39
N HIS A 179 -5.90 5.61 19.59
CA HIS A 179 -5.68 4.68 20.72
C HIS A 179 -6.69 3.52 20.75
N THR A 180 -7.40 3.28 19.66
CA THR A 180 -8.40 2.22 19.61
C THR A 180 -8.13 1.20 18.51
N ALA A 181 -8.59 -0.03 18.74
CA ALA A 181 -8.76 -1.01 17.68
C ALA A 181 -10.25 -1.32 17.51
N CYS A 182 -10.70 -1.44 16.28
CA CYS A 182 -12.10 -1.74 15.96
C CYS A 182 -12.22 -3.03 15.16
N VAL A 183 -13.28 -3.79 15.45
CA VAL A 183 -13.71 -4.94 14.66
C VAL A 183 -15.01 -4.57 13.94
N TRP A 184 -15.00 -4.73 12.63
CA TRP A 184 -16.10 -4.33 11.75
C TRP A 184 -16.72 -5.54 11.08
N SER A 185 -18.04 -5.51 10.86
CA SER A 185 -18.71 -6.47 10.00
C SER A 185 -18.40 -6.18 8.52
N VAL A 186 -17.90 -7.17 7.80
CA VAL A 186 -17.65 -7.06 6.35
C VAL A 186 -18.95 -6.83 5.58
N ASP A 187 -20.03 -7.46 6.00
CA ASP A 187 -21.32 -7.41 5.30
C ASP A 187 -22.08 -6.10 5.54
N SER A 188 -22.10 -5.59 6.78
CA SER A 188 -22.87 -4.36 7.12
C SER A 188 -22.00 -3.09 7.15
N GLY A 189 -20.68 -3.20 7.36
CA GLY A 189 -19.79 -2.06 7.55
C GLY A 189 -19.88 -1.43 8.95
N ARG A 190 -20.70 -1.99 9.85
CA ARG A 190 -20.86 -1.47 11.22
C ARG A 190 -19.69 -1.92 12.09
N CYS A 191 -19.31 -1.05 13.03
CA CYS A 191 -18.39 -1.41 14.11
C CYS A 191 -19.13 -2.34 15.08
N LEU A 192 -18.59 -3.56 15.25
CA LEU A 192 -19.15 -4.59 16.13
C LEU A 192 -18.55 -4.53 17.54
N LEU A 193 -17.25 -4.19 17.62
CA LEU A 193 -16.51 -4.12 18.87
C LEU A 193 -15.41 -3.07 18.75
N GLN A 194 -15.28 -2.22 19.77
CA GLN A 194 -14.20 -1.27 19.90
C GLN A 194 -13.37 -1.60 21.14
N TYR A 195 -12.08 -1.82 20.95
CA TYR A 195 -11.13 -2.02 22.02
C TYR A 195 -10.47 -0.69 22.42
N GLN A 196 -10.55 -0.34 23.71
CA GLN A 196 -10.05 0.92 24.30
C GLN A 196 -9.14 0.66 25.51
N GLY A 197 -8.31 -0.40 25.45
CA GLY A 197 -7.42 -0.75 26.57
C GLY A 197 -6.02 -0.16 26.47
N HIS A 198 -5.63 0.40 25.32
CA HIS A 198 -4.31 1.00 25.14
C HIS A 198 -4.28 2.48 25.51
N GLU A 199 -3.17 2.91 26.12
CA GLU A 199 -2.91 4.32 26.43
C GLU A 199 -2.24 5.09 25.29
N GLY A 200 -1.64 4.38 24.33
CA GLY A 200 -0.97 4.93 23.16
C GLY A 200 -1.65 4.57 21.84
N SER A 201 -1.11 5.10 20.74
CA SER A 201 -1.53 4.75 19.37
C SER A 201 -1.51 3.24 19.16
N VAL A 202 -2.60 2.65 18.69
CA VAL A 202 -2.62 1.25 18.28
C VAL A 202 -2.04 1.14 16.87
N ASN A 203 -0.91 0.45 16.75
CA ASN A 203 -0.13 0.40 15.50
C ASN A 203 -0.32 -0.90 14.73
N SER A 204 -0.79 -1.96 15.40
CA SER A 204 -0.95 -3.29 14.81
C SER A 204 -2.20 -4.00 15.35
N VAL A 205 -2.84 -4.79 14.49
CA VAL A 205 -3.97 -5.63 14.82
C VAL A 205 -3.90 -6.94 14.04
N ARG A 206 -3.97 -8.09 14.72
CA ARG A 206 -3.93 -9.42 14.11
C ARG A 206 -4.93 -10.36 14.75
N PHE A 207 -5.75 -11.01 13.94
CA PHE A 207 -6.66 -12.05 14.41
C PHE A 207 -5.92 -13.35 14.68
N HIS A 208 -6.32 -14.03 15.74
CA HIS A 208 -5.84 -15.39 16.03
C HIS A 208 -6.35 -16.36 14.96
N PRO A 209 -5.52 -17.29 14.44
CA PRO A 209 -5.90 -18.15 13.32
C PRO A 209 -7.06 -19.10 13.62
N THR A 210 -7.29 -19.48 14.90
CA THR A 210 -8.31 -20.49 15.27
C THR A 210 -9.26 -20.10 16.39
N ARG A 211 -8.92 -19.13 17.25
CA ARG A 211 -9.73 -18.69 18.40
C ARG A 211 -10.28 -17.28 18.16
N ASP A 212 -11.29 -16.87 18.93
CA ASP A 212 -11.85 -15.52 18.89
C ASP A 212 -11.01 -14.53 19.71
N LEU A 213 -9.72 -14.49 19.41
CA LEU A 213 -8.75 -13.60 20.04
C LEU A 213 -8.16 -12.64 19.01
N VAL A 214 -7.80 -11.45 19.47
CA VAL A 214 -7.10 -10.43 18.71
C VAL A 214 -5.86 -10.00 19.47
N LEU A 215 -4.78 -9.81 18.76
CA LEU A 215 -3.52 -9.27 19.22
C LEU A 215 -3.39 -7.85 18.69
N THR A 216 -3.06 -6.91 19.60
CA THR A 216 -2.77 -5.51 19.24
C THR A 216 -1.43 -5.09 19.78
N GLY A 217 -0.69 -4.29 19.04
CA GLY A 217 0.57 -3.66 19.47
C GLY A 217 0.44 -2.14 19.47
N SER A 218 1.01 -1.49 20.48
CA SER A 218 0.77 -0.07 20.71
C SER A 218 2.01 0.75 21.01
N GLY A 219 1.83 2.08 20.88
CA GLY A 219 2.78 3.11 21.25
C GLY A 219 3.02 3.22 22.76
N ASP A 220 2.19 2.61 23.59
CA ASP A 220 2.37 2.49 25.04
C ASP A 220 3.43 1.46 25.45
N GLN A 221 4.15 0.88 24.47
CA GLN A 221 5.22 -0.11 24.65
C GLN A 221 4.72 -1.52 25.00
N THR A 222 3.41 -1.76 24.92
CA THR A 222 2.78 -3.04 25.23
C THR A 222 2.12 -3.66 24.02
N ALA A 223 1.87 -4.97 24.09
CA ALA A 223 0.95 -5.65 23.20
C ALA A 223 -0.12 -6.36 24.03
N HIS A 224 -1.37 -6.29 23.57
CA HIS A 224 -2.51 -6.85 24.29
C HIS A 224 -3.16 -7.98 23.50
N VAL A 225 -3.54 -9.04 24.22
CA VAL A 225 -4.41 -10.09 23.69
C VAL A 225 -5.78 -9.92 24.32
N TRP A 226 -6.82 -9.80 23.53
CA TRP A 226 -8.19 -9.60 23.99
C TRP A 226 -9.18 -10.43 23.17
N GLN A 227 -10.37 -10.66 23.74
CA GLN A 227 -11.40 -11.50 23.14
C GLN A 227 -12.27 -10.70 22.19
N ALA A 228 -12.36 -11.16 20.95
CA ALA A 228 -13.24 -10.59 19.92
C ALA A 228 -14.41 -11.54 19.62
N ALA A 229 -15.13 -11.98 20.68
CA ALA A 229 -16.36 -12.75 20.49
C ALA A 229 -17.46 -11.82 19.98
N VAL A 230 -17.73 -11.83 18.67
CA VAL A 230 -18.71 -10.98 18.03
C VAL A 230 -19.86 -11.86 17.53
N ASN A 231 -21.06 -11.62 18.06
CA ASN A 231 -22.28 -12.25 17.54
C ASN A 231 -22.68 -11.57 16.22
N ILE A 232 -22.37 -12.21 15.10
CA ILE A 232 -22.70 -11.71 13.74
C ILE A 232 -24.23 -11.84 13.48
N ASP A 233 -24.94 -12.69 14.22
CA ASP A 233 -26.34 -13.07 13.97
C ASP A 233 -27.41 -12.10 14.52
N SER A 234 -27.07 -10.95 15.07
CA SER A 234 -28.08 -9.97 15.50
C SER A 234 -28.60 -9.06 14.37
N GLY A 235 -28.70 -9.60 13.16
CA GLY A 235 -29.48 -9.02 12.07
C GLY A 235 -30.99 -9.19 12.35
N ARG A 236 -31.51 -8.51 13.35
CA ARG A 236 -32.96 -8.40 13.52
C ARG A 236 -33.50 -7.71 12.27
N ALA A 237 -34.24 -8.44 11.48
CA ALA A 237 -35.14 -7.90 10.48
C ALA A 237 -36.07 -6.93 11.19
N MET A 238 -35.85 -5.65 11.07
CA MET A 238 -36.83 -4.62 11.40
C MET A 238 -37.86 -4.64 10.29
N SER A 239 -38.88 -5.47 10.50
CA SER A 239 -40.15 -5.34 9.83
C SER A 239 -40.94 -4.25 10.57
N SER A 240 -40.87 -3.04 10.11
CA SER A 240 -41.89 -2.03 10.27
C SER A 240 -41.64 -0.95 9.22
N GLU A 241 -42.61 -0.80 8.36
CA GLU A 241 -42.80 0.26 7.42
C GLU A 241 -42.96 1.58 8.24
N GLU A 242 -41.89 2.34 8.40
CA GLU A 242 -41.95 3.76 8.73
C GLU A 242 -41.37 4.49 7.54
N GLU A 243 -42.24 5.24 6.85
CA GLU A 243 -41.90 6.21 5.81
C GLU A 243 -41.00 7.28 6.45
N VAL A 244 -39.70 7.27 6.09
CA VAL A 244 -38.76 8.32 6.48
C VAL A 244 -38.75 9.38 5.41
N ASP A 245 -39.08 10.60 5.81
CA ASP A 245 -39.09 11.79 4.97
C ASP A 245 -37.70 12.08 4.40
N PRO A 246 -37.53 12.36 3.09
CA PRO A 246 -36.21 12.54 2.45
C PRO A 246 -35.46 13.81 2.86
N SER A 247 -36.01 14.66 3.71
CA SER A 247 -35.44 15.94 4.13
C SER A 247 -34.39 15.83 5.26
N ASP A 248 -34.33 14.70 5.98
CA ASP A 248 -33.44 14.54 7.16
C ASP A 248 -32.07 13.93 6.87
N MET A 249 -31.65 13.87 5.60
CA MET A 249 -30.42 13.19 5.18
C MET A 249 -29.12 14.03 5.28
N TYR A 250 -29.10 15.19 5.91
CA TYR A 250 -27.94 16.08 5.82
C TYR A 250 -27.20 16.41 7.12
N ASP A 251 -27.59 15.87 8.27
CA ASP A 251 -26.95 16.29 9.53
C ASP A 251 -26.62 15.15 10.51
N ASP A 252 -26.17 14.00 10.03
CA ASP A 252 -25.67 12.93 10.91
C ASP A 252 -24.13 12.78 10.80
N MET A 253 -23.40 13.77 11.29
CA MET A 253 -22.00 13.71 11.63
C MET A 253 -21.84 12.96 12.95
N ALA A 254 -21.70 11.61 12.84
CA ALA A 254 -20.98 10.74 13.75
C ALA A 254 -21.32 10.84 15.24
N ALA A 255 -22.50 10.44 15.63
CA ALA A 255 -22.69 9.81 16.92
C ALA A 255 -22.16 8.35 16.84
N PRO A 256 -21.41 7.81 17.83
CA PRO A 256 -21.11 6.39 17.88
C PRO A 256 -22.43 5.65 17.89
N ALA A 257 -22.63 4.75 16.91
CA ALA A 257 -23.83 3.96 16.79
C ALA A 257 -24.13 3.32 18.16
N GLU A 258 -25.27 3.63 18.76
CA GLU A 258 -25.77 3.00 19.97
C GLU A 258 -25.83 1.50 19.70
N GLY A 259 -24.87 0.73 20.29
CA GLY A 259 -24.76 -0.72 20.11
C GLY A 259 -23.35 -1.26 19.83
N SER A 260 -22.31 -0.44 19.68
CA SER A 260 -20.94 -0.98 19.62
C SER A 260 -20.50 -1.37 21.05
N ASN A 261 -20.19 -2.67 21.24
CA ASN A 261 -19.60 -3.12 22.50
C ASN A 261 -18.21 -2.50 22.65
N VAL A 262 -17.95 -1.84 23.77
CA VAL A 262 -16.63 -1.31 24.13
C VAL A 262 -15.95 -2.27 25.09
N LEU A 263 -14.77 -2.75 24.71
CA LEU A 263 -13.92 -3.58 25.56
C LEU A 263 -12.71 -2.75 26.00
N ARG A 264 -12.39 -2.80 27.31
CA ARG A 264 -11.28 -2.01 27.87
C ARG A 264 -10.21 -2.87 28.55
N THR A 265 -10.53 -4.09 28.90
CA THR A 265 -9.63 -4.99 29.62
C THR A 265 -9.08 -6.06 28.70
N PRO A 266 -7.75 -6.20 28.58
CA PRO A 266 -7.16 -7.32 27.87
C PRO A 266 -7.31 -8.62 28.69
N ILE A 267 -7.23 -9.75 28.03
CA ILE A 267 -7.03 -11.05 28.67
C ILE A 267 -5.59 -11.17 29.15
N LEU A 268 -4.66 -10.66 28.32
CA LEU A 268 -3.23 -10.74 28.56
C LEU A 268 -2.57 -9.45 28.08
N GLU A 269 -1.73 -8.89 28.92
CA GLU A 269 -0.86 -7.77 28.61
C GLU A 269 0.58 -8.25 28.51
N LEU A 270 1.21 -8.04 27.35
CA LEU A 270 2.57 -8.44 27.05
C LEU A 270 3.48 -7.21 27.20
N THR A 271 4.26 -7.23 28.29
CA THR A 271 5.17 -6.14 28.65
C THR A 271 6.63 -6.58 28.49
N GLY A 272 7.55 -5.62 28.38
CA GLY A 272 8.99 -5.89 28.32
C GLY A 272 9.73 -5.09 27.27
N HIS A 273 9.03 -4.48 26.30
CA HIS A 273 9.64 -3.53 25.39
C HIS A 273 9.90 -2.18 26.05
N SER A 274 11.02 -1.55 25.70
CA SER A 274 11.38 -0.20 26.14
C SER A 274 11.05 0.89 25.11
N GLY A 275 10.46 0.53 24.00
CA GLY A 275 10.04 1.41 22.91
C GLY A 275 8.67 1.02 22.35
N VAL A 276 8.14 1.86 21.46
CA VAL A 276 6.85 1.65 20.78
C VAL A 276 6.79 0.26 20.15
N VAL A 277 5.73 -0.51 20.43
CA VAL A 277 5.43 -1.73 19.68
C VAL A 277 4.76 -1.34 18.36
N ILE A 278 5.47 -1.58 17.27
CA ILE A 278 5.02 -1.14 15.95
C ILE A 278 4.25 -2.22 15.20
N ALA A 279 4.56 -3.48 15.43
CA ALA A 279 3.88 -4.61 14.81
C ALA A 279 3.90 -5.84 15.72
N ALA A 280 2.90 -6.70 15.57
CA ALA A 280 2.81 -7.97 16.28
C ALA A 280 2.17 -9.01 15.38
N ASP A 281 2.53 -10.30 15.53
CA ASP A 281 1.97 -11.38 14.74
C ASP A 281 1.95 -12.71 15.51
N TRP A 282 1.04 -13.61 15.09
CA TRP A 282 0.89 -14.95 15.66
C TRP A 282 1.83 -15.94 14.99
N LEU A 283 2.60 -16.71 15.77
CA LEU A 283 3.42 -17.79 15.23
C LEU A 283 2.56 -18.97 14.79
N ALA A 284 3.13 -19.78 13.90
CA ALA A 284 2.53 -21.06 13.51
C ALA A 284 2.27 -21.93 14.74
N GLY A 285 1.02 -22.40 14.89
CA GLY A 285 0.53 -23.07 16.09
C GLY A 285 -0.25 -22.18 17.06
N ALA A 286 -0.12 -20.85 16.90
CA ALA A 286 -0.93 -19.85 17.61
C ALA A 286 -0.84 -19.86 19.15
N GLU A 287 0.17 -20.52 19.72
CA GLU A 287 0.47 -20.52 21.14
C GLU A 287 1.50 -19.44 21.51
N GLN A 288 2.16 -18.88 20.53
CA GLN A 288 3.21 -17.89 20.68
C GLN A 288 2.93 -16.68 19.79
N VAL A 289 3.34 -15.52 20.25
CA VAL A 289 3.28 -14.27 19.49
C VAL A 289 4.66 -13.64 19.42
N VAL A 290 4.90 -12.92 18.34
CA VAL A 290 6.10 -12.10 18.17
C VAL A 290 5.70 -10.64 18.05
N THR A 291 6.44 -9.78 18.72
CA THR A 291 6.25 -8.32 18.69
C THR A 291 7.53 -7.66 18.18
N ALA A 292 7.41 -6.58 17.45
CA ALA A 292 8.52 -5.77 16.96
C ALA A 292 8.41 -4.34 17.48
N SER A 293 9.54 -3.79 17.95
CA SER A 293 9.56 -2.49 18.61
C SER A 293 10.63 -1.54 18.06
N TRP A 294 10.42 -0.27 18.32
CA TRP A 294 11.41 0.78 18.09
C TRP A 294 12.63 0.68 19.01
N ASP A 295 12.59 -0.16 20.04
CA ASP A 295 13.79 -0.50 20.84
C ASP A 295 14.81 -1.36 20.08
N ARG A 296 14.60 -1.60 18.78
CA ARG A 296 15.45 -2.37 17.85
C ARG A 296 15.42 -3.87 18.09
N THR A 297 14.48 -4.35 18.89
CA THR A 297 14.32 -5.77 19.19
C THR A 297 12.94 -6.28 18.78
N ALA A 298 12.85 -7.57 18.52
CA ALA A 298 11.60 -8.28 18.52
C ALA A 298 11.59 -9.26 19.71
N GLN A 299 10.43 -9.46 20.32
CA GLN A 299 10.27 -10.36 21.45
C GLN A 299 9.27 -11.46 21.14
N LEU A 300 9.59 -12.66 21.58
CA LEU A 300 8.71 -13.83 21.49
C LEU A 300 8.06 -14.06 22.85
N PHE A 301 6.73 -14.14 22.89
CA PHE A 301 5.96 -14.37 24.08
C PHE A 301 5.15 -15.66 23.99
N ASP A 302 4.96 -16.32 25.12
CA ASP A 302 3.96 -17.38 25.28
C ASP A 302 2.60 -16.77 25.63
N VAL A 303 1.56 -17.13 24.89
CA VAL A 303 0.20 -16.59 25.08
C VAL A 303 -0.48 -17.14 26.33
N ASN A 304 -0.07 -18.31 26.81
CA ASN A 304 -0.67 -18.92 27.98
C ASN A 304 -0.13 -18.34 29.30
N THR A 305 1.19 -18.02 29.32
CA THR A 305 1.84 -17.50 30.54
C THR A 305 2.02 -15.99 30.51
N GLY A 306 2.09 -15.37 29.30
CA GLY A 306 2.44 -13.96 29.13
C GLY A 306 3.94 -13.68 29.27
N GLU A 307 4.76 -14.70 29.46
CA GLU A 307 6.18 -14.54 29.65
C GLU A 307 6.93 -14.36 28.32
N SER A 308 7.94 -13.48 28.33
CA SER A 308 8.87 -13.34 27.23
C SER A 308 9.84 -14.54 27.18
N LEU A 309 9.75 -15.32 26.11
CA LEU A 309 10.55 -16.51 25.89
C LEU A 309 11.93 -16.21 25.29
N ASN A 310 11.99 -15.23 24.40
CA ASN A 310 13.21 -14.92 23.67
C ASN A 310 13.20 -13.47 23.15
N THR A 311 14.38 -12.84 23.12
CA THR A 311 14.56 -11.51 22.56
C THR A 311 15.45 -11.61 21.32
N LEU A 312 14.92 -11.20 20.18
CA LEU A 312 15.61 -11.19 18.88
C LEU A 312 16.32 -9.84 18.71
N ALA A 313 17.56 -9.81 19.10
CA ALA A 313 18.43 -8.64 18.97
C ALA A 313 19.37 -8.79 17.77
N GLY A 314 19.62 -7.68 17.08
CA GLY A 314 20.56 -7.67 15.97
C GLY A 314 20.41 -6.51 15.00
N HIS A 315 19.21 -5.97 14.83
CA HIS A 315 19.00 -4.77 14.01
C HIS A 315 19.69 -3.54 14.62
N ASP A 316 20.25 -2.70 13.76
CA ASP A 316 20.99 -1.51 14.19
C ASP A 316 20.07 -0.30 14.42
N GLN A 317 18.86 -0.32 13.83
CA GLN A 317 17.83 0.73 13.96
C GLN A 317 16.46 0.13 14.32
N GLU A 318 15.48 1.02 14.50
CA GLU A 318 14.11 0.64 14.88
C GLU A 318 13.49 -0.35 13.90
N LEU A 319 12.73 -1.29 14.44
CA LEU A 319 11.92 -2.20 13.63
C LEU A 319 10.70 -1.45 13.08
N THR A 320 10.27 -1.84 11.90
CA THR A 320 9.13 -1.26 11.18
C THR A 320 7.97 -2.23 11.04
N HIS A 321 8.27 -3.53 10.94
CA HIS A 321 7.27 -4.58 10.79
C HIS A 321 7.81 -5.94 11.23
N VAL A 322 6.88 -6.85 11.54
CA VAL A 322 7.15 -8.28 11.78
C VAL A 322 6.07 -9.10 11.09
N SER A 323 6.45 -10.24 10.55
CA SER A 323 5.51 -11.22 10.00
C SER A 323 5.99 -12.62 10.33
N ALA A 324 5.06 -13.46 10.76
CA ALA A 324 5.30 -14.87 11.02
C ALA A 324 4.93 -15.71 9.79
N HIS A 325 5.66 -16.81 9.59
CA HIS A 325 5.33 -17.75 8.53
C HIS A 325 4.06 -18.56 8.91
N PRO A 326 3.10 -18.75 8.00
CA PRO A 326 1.81 -19.36 8.34
C PRO A 326 1.91 -20.84 8.76
N SER A 327 2.95 -21.57 8.36
CA SER A 327 3.08 -23.02 8.64
C SER A 327 4.40 -23.40 9.36
N HIS A 328 5.41 -22.57 9.32
CA HIS A 328 6.72 -22.85 9.92
C HIS A 328 7.04 -21.86 11.04
N LYS A 329 7.89 -22.24 11.97
CA LYS A 329 8.36 -21.36 13.05
C LYS A 329 9.45 -20.40 12.56
N PHE A 330 9.16 -19.69 11.46
CA PHE A 330 9.99 -18.63 10.90
C PHE A 330 9.31 -17.28 11.14
N VAL A 331 10.14 -16.29 11.37
CA VAL A 331 9.71 -14.89 11.48
C VAL A 331 10.63 -14.03 10.63
N VAL A 332 10.07 -13.03 9.97
CA VAL A 332 10.84 -11.95 9.34
C VAL A 332 10.58 -10.65 10.07
N THR A 333 11.64 -9.88 10.32
CA THR A 333 11.59 -8.53 10.87
C THR A 333 12.19 -7.56 9.87
N SER A 334 11.53 -6.44 9.64
CA SER A 334 12.04 -5.33 8.83
C SER A 334 12.44 -4.16 9.71
N SER A 335 13.41 -3.37 9.24
CA SER A 335 13.98 -2.28 10.02
C SER A 335 14.34 -1.06 9.16
N LYS A 336 14.50 0.07 9.83
CA LYS A 336 15.07 1.29 9.26
C LYS A 336 16.56 1.18 8.92
N ASP A 337 17.23 0.11 9.32
CA ASP A 337 18.62 -0.19 8.95
C ASP A 337 18.78 -0.68 7.49
N PHE A 338 17.74 -0.54 6.65
CA PHE A 338 17.66 -0.91 5.23
C PHE A 338 17.69 -2.42 4.99
N THR A 339 17.58 -3.22 6.05
CA THR A 339 17.60 -4.68 5.98
C THR A 339 16.30 -5.27 6.52
N PHE A 340 16.05 -6.50 6.15
CA PHE A 340 15.15 -7.37 6.90
C PHE A 340 15.88 -8.66 7.25
N ARG A 341 15.47 -9.31 8.34
CA ARG A 341 16.10 -10.51 8.87
C ARG A 341 15.12 -11.65 8.99
N LEU A 342 15.60 -12.86 8.70
CA LEU A 342 14.90 -14.10 8.92
C LEU A 342 15.36 -14.74 10.21
N TRP A 343 14.42 -15.17 11.03
CA TRP A 343 14.64 -15.82 12.31
C TRP A 343 14.02 -17.21 12.31
N ASP A 344 14.77 -18.22 12.79
CA ASP A 344 14.32 -19.59 12.97
C ASP A 344 14.43 -19.97 14.45
N PHE A 345 13.30 -20.27 15.07
CA PHE A 345 13.24 -20.62 16.49
C PHE A 345 13.55 -22.10 16.78
N ARG A 346 13.84 -22.90 15.77
CA ARG A 346 14.27 -24.31 15.94
C ARG A 346 15.75 -24.41 16.28
N GLU A 347 16.52 -23.39 15.99
CA GLU A 347 17.97 -23.32 16.18
C GLU A 347 18.32 -22.50 17.43
N PRO A 348 19.43 -22.84 18.12
CA PRO A 348 19.90 -22.09 19.29
C PRO A 348 20.28 -20.63 18.96
N ILE A 349 20.71 -20.38 17.74
CA ILE A 349 21.01 -19.04 17.22
C ILE A 349 19.88 -18.66 16.26
N PRO A 350 18.93 -17.83 16.68
CA PRO A 350 17.69 -17.63 15.93
C PRO A 350 17.85 -16.86 14.63
N CYS A 351 18.91 -16.06 14.44
CA CYS A 351 19.09 -15.28 13.20
C CYS A 351 19.72 -16.15 12.10
N VAL A 352 18.93 -16.53 11.10
CA VAL A 352 19.37 -17.36 9.98
C VAL A 352 20.01 -16.52 8.88
N SER A 353 19.41 -15.37 8.54
CA SER A 353 19.88 -14.58 7.40
C SER A 353 19.52 -13.11 7.52
N VAL A 354 20.41 -12.27 6.97
CA VAL A 354 20.23 -10.84 6.81
C VAL A 354 20.09 -10.54 5.32
N PHE A 355 18.96 -9.97 4.93
CA PHE A 355 18.69 -9.61 3.54
C PHE A 355 19.05 -8.15 3.30
N GLN A 356 20.00 -7.93 2.41
CA GLN A 356 20.51 -6.62 2.03
C GLN A 356 20.19 -6.35 0.56
N GLY A 357 19.84 -5.11 0.23
CA GLY A 357 19.59 -4.72 -1.16
C GLY A 357 18.59 -3.58 -1.32
N HIS A 358 17.88 -3.17 -0.27
CA HIS A 358 17.17 -1.90 -0.24
C HIS A 358 18.17 -0.77 0.07
N THR A 359 17.85 0.44 -0.42
CA THR A 359 18.70 1.63 -0.25
C THR A 359 18.12 2.63 0.75
N ASP A 360 16.96 2.30 1.31
CA ASP A 360 16.27 3.09 2.33
C ASP A 360 15.51 2.13 3.27
N ALA A 361 14.85 2.68 4.30
CA ALA A 361 14.13 1.91 5.32
C ALA A 361 13.23 0.84 4.70
N VAL A 362 13.31 -0.39 5.21
CA VAL A 362 12.39 -1.46 4.84
C VAL A 362 11.13 -1.30 5.69
N THR A 363 10.02 -0.96 5.06
CA THR A 363 8.75 -0.67 5.74
C THR A 363 7.98 -1.91 6.14
N SER A 364 8.10 -2.98 5.34
CA SER A 364 7.47 -4.27 5.62
C SER A 364 8.19 -5.42 4.93
N ALA A 365 8.10 -6.60 5.52
CA ALA A 365 8.48 -7.87 4.92
C ALA A 365 7.42 -8.90 5.28
N VAL A 366 6.90 -9.65 4.31
CA VAL A 366 5.80 -10.59 4.47
C VAL A 366 6.10 -11.89 3.75
N PHE A 367 5.75 -13.01 4.36
CA PHE A 367 5.88 -14.32 3.73
C PHE A 367 4.78 -14.55 2.68
N SER A 368 5.14 -15.25 1.61
CA SER A 368 4.19 -15.94 0.75
C SER A 368 4.01 -17.38 1.20
N ARG A 369 3.02 -18.07 0.63
CA ARG A 369 2.83 -19.51 0.90
C ARG A 369 3.89 -20.42 0.26
N GLU A 370 4.72 -19.90 -0.66
CA GLU A 370 5.69 -20.65 -1.46
C GLU A 370 7.15 -20.44 -0.99
N ASP A 371 7.42 -20.33 0.29
CA ASP A 371 8.77 -20.09 0.83
C ASP A 371 9.47 -18.86 0.21
N LYS A 372 8.71 -17.83 -0.11
CA LYS A 372 9.21 -16.54 -0.59
C LYS A 372 8.87 -15.44 0.39
N VAL A 373 9.68 -14.39 0.39
CA VAL A 373 9.44 -13.17 1.15
C VAL A 373 9.29 -12.01 0.18
N VAL A 374 8.32 -11.15 0.45
CA VAL A 374 8.14 -9.90 -0.29
C VAL A 374 8.42 -8.74 0.65
N SER A 375 9.35 -7.86 0.28
CA SER A 375 9.71 -6.68 1.06
C SER A 375 9.33 -5.40 0.35
N GLY A 376 8.83 -4.42 1.10
CA GLY A 376 8.55 -3.06 0.66
C GLY A 376 9.48 -2.06 1.35
N SER A 377 9.81 -0.95 0.70
CA SER A 377 10.75 0.05 1.24
C SER A 377 10.40 1.47 0.82
N ASP A 378 10.90 2.42 1.59
CA ASP A 378 10.88 3.85 1.29
C ASP A 378 11.71 4.19 0.05
N ASP A 379 12.63 3.31 -0.38
CA ASP A 379 13.36 3.42 -1.66
C ASP A 379 12.46 3.29 -2.90
N ARG A 380 11.14 3.26 -2.71
CA ARG A 380 10.09 3.12 -3.73
C ARG A 380 10.11 1.79 -4.47
N SER A 381 10.77 0.78 -3.91
CA SER A 381 10.78 -0.54 -4.50
C SER A 381 10.14 -1.59 -3.61
N CYS A 382 9.56 -2.59 -4.27
CA CYS A 382 9.16 -3.83 -3.65
C CYS A 382 10.02 -4.95 -4.26
N LYS A 383 10.52 -5.85 -3.44
CA LYS A 383 11.40 -6.94 -3.88
C LYS A 383 10.85 -8.29 -3.44
N VAL A 384 10.97 -9.26 -4.33
CA VAL A 384 10.59 -10.66 -4.08
C VAL A 384 11.87 -11.47 -3.88
N TRP A 385 11.92 -12.23 -2.78
CA TRP A 385 13.09 -13.02 -2.37
C TRP A 385 12.71 -14.48 -2.23
N ASP A 386 13.65 -15.37 -2.55
CA ASP A 386 13.51 -16.80 -2.33
C ASP A 386 14.30 -17.19 -1.08
N LEU A 387 13.65 -17.89 -0.14
CA LEU A 387 14.32 -18.40 1.06
C LEU A 387 15.42 -19.43 0.74
N LYS A 388 15.37 -20.05 -0.45
CA LYS A 388 16.39 -20.98 -0.93
C LYS A 388 17.61 -20.27 -1.53
N ASN A 389 17.44 -19.04 -2.03
CA ASN A 389 18.50 -18.20 -2.60
C ASN A 389 18.44 -16.79 -2.02
N MET A 390 19.03 -16.62 -0.85
CA MET A 390 18.94 -15.38 -0.05
C MET A 390 19.88 -14.26 -0.53
N ARG A 391 20.68 -14.48 -1.57
CA ARG A 391 21.75 -13.52 -1.98
C ARG A 391 21.24 -12.38 -2.84
N SER A 392 20.18 -12.58 -3.60
CA SER A 392 19.64 -11.58 -4.52
C SER A 392 18.14 -11.72 -4.67
N PRO A 393 17.41 -10.61 -4.86
CA PRO A 393 15.98 -10.68 -5.13
C PRO A 393 15.69 -11.37 -6.47
N LEU A 394 14.63 -12.17 -6.51
CA LEU A 394 14.11 -12.78 -7.74
C LEU A 394 13.52 -11.73 -8.68
N ALA A 395 12.79 -10.78 -8.12
CA ALA A 395 12.18 -9.69 -8.85
C ALA A 395 12.29 -8.38 -8.07
N THR A 396 12.41 -7.26 -8.80
CA THR A 396 12.38 -5.92 -8.22
C THR A 396 11.33 -5.09 -8.93
N ILE A 397 10.33 -4.65 -8.20
CA ILE A 397 9.22 -3.82 -8.65
C ILE A 397 9.53 -2.38 -8.22
N ARG A 398 9.59 -1.45 -9.18
CA ARG A 398 9.82 -0.03 -8.88
C ARG A 398 8.51 0.74 -8.92
N GLY A 399 8.25 1.50 -7.87
CA GLY A 399 7.10 2.38 -7.72
C GLY A 399 7.44 3.86 -7.92
N ASP A 400 6.41 4.69 -7.87
CA ASP A 400 6.54 6.16 -7.98
C ASP A 400 6.69 6.83 -6.60
N ALA A 401 6.37 6.14 -5.52
CA ALA A 401 6.37 6.64 -4.15
C ALA A 401 6.81 5.53 -3.19
N ALA A 402 7.09 5.89 -1.95
CA ALA A 402 7.39 4.96 -0.86
C ALA A 402 6.32 3.87 -0.75
N VAL A 403 6.76 2.67 -0.44
CA VAL A 403 5.91 1.49 -0.24
C VAL A 403 5.63 1.35 1.25
N ASN A 404 4.37 1.22 1.62
CA ASN A 404 3.95 0.96 2.99
C ASN A 404 3.74 -0.55 3.25
N ARG A 405 3.02 -0.92 4.33
CA ARG A 405 2.80 -2.31 4.69
C ARG A 405 2.02 -3.06 3.61
N LEU A 406 2.72 -3.92 2.90
CA LEU A 406 2.19 -4.77 1.84
C LEU A 406 1.67 -6.11 2.39
N ASP A 407 0.90 -6.80 1.56
CA ASP A 407 0.43 -8.15 1.87
C ASP A 407 0.36 -9.00 0.60
N VAL A 408 0.41 -10.32 0.79
CA VAL A 408 0.45 -11.32 -0.28
C VAL A 408 -0.71 -12.30 -0.14
N SER A 409 -1.53 -12.43 -1.18
CA SER A 409 -2.66 -13.34 -1.17
C SER A 409 -2.23 -14.82 -1.25
N SER A 410 -3.15 -15.71 -0.89
CA SER A 410 -3.00 -17.17 -1.10
C SER A 410 -2.77 -17.56 -2.56
N ALA A 411 -3.21 -16.72 -3.50
CA ALA A 411 -2.99 -16.88 -4.95
C ALA A 411 -1.68 -16.23 -5.44
N ASN A 412 -0.75 -15.86 -4.53
CA ASN A 412 0.52 -15.20 -4.86
C ASN A 412 0.38 -13.85 -5.58
N VAL A 413 -0.69 -13.11 -5.27
CA VAL A 413 -0.88 -11.73 -5.72
C VAL A 413 -0.39 -10.78 -4.63
N ILE A 414 0.55 -9.91 -4.98
CA ILE A 414 1.12 -8.91 -4.09
C ILE A 414 0.27 -7.64 -4.18
N ALA A 415 -0.27 -7.17 -3.06
CA ALA A 415 -0.90 -5.87 -2.94
C ALA A 415 0.10 -4.87 -2.35
N VAL A 416 0.39 -3.82 -3.10
CA VAL A 416 1.39 -2.82 -2.73
C VAL A 416 0.72 -1.47 -2.53
N PRO A 417 0.62 -0.98 -1.29
CA PRO A 417 0.15 0.36 -0.97
C PRO A 417 1.28 1.37 -1.09
N PHE A 418 0.96 2.57 -1.58
CA PHE A 418 1.92 3.65 -1.77
C PHE A 418 1.49 4.91 -1.03
N ASP A 419 2.46 5.73 -0.64
CA ASP A 419 2.24 7.04 -0.02
C ASP A 419 1.40 7.99 -0.89
N ASN A 420 1.51 7.85 -2.21
CA ASN A 420 0.73 8.64 -3.16
C ASN A 420 -0.73 8.19 -3.30
N ARG A 421 -1.26 7.46 -2.35
CA ARG A 421 -2.65 7.00 -2.26
C ARG A 421 -3.03 5.93 -3.28
N HIS A 422 -2.06 5.31 -3.95
CA HIS A 422 -2.31 4.24 -4.91
C HIS A 422 -2.10 2.88 -4.27
N ILE A 423 -2.93 1.93 -4.66
CA ILE A 423 -2.73 0.51 -4.41
C ILE A 423 -2.58 -0.17 -5.78
N ARG A 424 -1.53 -0.95 -5.94
CA ARG A 424 -1.26 -1.69 -7.17
C ARG A 424 -1.08 -3.16 -6.85
N LEU A 425 -1.53 -4.01 -7.78
CA LEU A 425 -1.42 -5.45 -7.68
C LEU A 425 -0.36 -5.96 -8.65
N TYR A 426 0.48 -6.86 -8.16
CA TYR A 426 1.56 -7.47 -8.93
C TYR A 426 1.56 -8.99 -8.73
N ASP A 427 2.15 -9.72 -9.68
CA ASP A 427 2.51 -11.12 -9.50
C ASP A 427 3.90 -11.27 -8.85
N MET A 428 4.30 -12.50 -8.53
CA MET A 428 5.62 -12.80 -7.94
C MET A 428 6.79 -12.55 -8.89
N ASN A 429 6.55 -12.38 -10.18
CA ASN A 429 7.57 -12.05 -11.18
C ASN A 429 7.74 -10.52 -11.32
N GLY A 430 6.93 -9.73 -10.61
CA GLY A 430 6.94 -8.27 -10.67
C GLY A 430 6.12 -7.68 -11.81
N GLN A 431 5.30 -8.49 -12.50
CA GLN A 431 4.40 -8.01 -13.52
C GLN A 431 3.17 -7.35 -12.88
N ARG A 432 2.84 -6.14 -13.31
CA ARG A 432 1.66 -5.44 -12.79
C ARG A 432 0.37 -6.05 -13.34
N LEU A 433 -0.48 -6.55 -12.45
CA LEU A 433 -1.78 -7.12 -12.76
C LEU A 433 -2.86 -6.05 -12.85
N ALA A 434 -2.90 -5.15 -11.85
CA ALA A 434 -3.94 -4.11 -11.79
C ALA A 434 -3.49 -2.89 -11.00
N ARG A 435 -4.30 -1.85 -11.07
CA ARG A 435 -4.27 -0.69 -10.20
C ARG A 435 -5.68 -0.44 -9.70
N LEU A 436 -5.85 -0.28 -8.39
CA LEU A 436 -7.15 0.00 -7.81
C LEU A 436 -7.66 1.38 -8.25
N PRO A 437 -8.98 1.53 -8.48
CA PRO A 437 -9.57 2.77 -8.92
C PRO A 437 -9.38 3.86 -7.86
N ARG A 438 -9.06 5.06 -8.31
CA ARG A 438 -8.93 6.23 -7.47
C ARG A 438 -9.54 7.44 -8.18
N SER A 439 -10.53 8.03 -7.56
CA SER A 439 -11.12 9.30 -7.97
C SER A 439 -11.28 10.20 -6.74
N ASN A 440 -11.77 11.43 -6.92
CA ASN A 440 -12.05 12.31 -5.80
C ASN A 440 -13.14 11.78 -4.84
N ARG A 441 -13.92 10.80 -5.31
CA ARG A 441 -15.02 10.16 -4.54
C ARG A 441 -14.76 8.71 -4.17
N LEU A 442 -13.79 8.04 -4.81
CA LEU A 442 -13.49 6.61 -4.62
C LEU A 442 -12.03 6.44 -4.22
N GLY A 443 -11.78 5.71 -3.14
CA GLY A 443 -10.45 5.40 -2.64
C GLY A 443 -9.94 6.40 -1.59
N HIS A 444 -8.75 6.10 -1.07
CA HIS A 444 -8.15 6.87 0.01
C HIS A 444 -7.81 8.31 -0.38
N ARG A 445 -8.06 9.24 0.54
CA ARG A 445 -7.79 10.68 0.39
C ARG A 445 -6.38 11.08 0.83
N ARG A 446 -5.76 10.29 1.72
CA ARG A 446 -4.39 10.43 2.21
C ARG A 446 -3.59 9.16 1.90
N MET A 447 -2.36 9.02 2.41
CA MET A 447 -1.52 7.86 2.21
C MET A 447 -2.23 6.58 2.66
N VAL A 448 -1.96 5.48 1.97
CA VAL A 448 -2.42 4.14 2.34
C VAL A 448 -1.37 3.52 3.24
N CYS A 449 -1.75 3.21 4.49
CA CYS A 449 -0.80 2.73 5.49
C CYS A 449 -0.56 1.23 5.39
N SER A 450 -1.63 0.45 5.18
CA SER A 450 -1.55 -1.01 5.13
C SER A 450 -2.61 -1.59 4.22
N VAL A 451 -2.37 -2.81 3.78
CA VAL A 451 -3.35 -3.66 3.08
C VAL A 451 -3.37 -5.05 3.70
N ALA A 452 -4.50 -5.74 3.59
CA ALA A 452 -4.64 -7.12 4.04
C ALA A 452 -5.54 -7.90 3.07
N TRP A 453 -5.10 -9.08 2.64
CA TRP A 453 -5.91 -10.01 1.88
C TRP A 453 -6.81 -10.83 2.80
N SER A 454 -8.01 -11.13 2.32
CA SER A 454 -8.88 -12.14 2.92
C SER A 454 -8.83 -13.41 2.10
N ASP A 455 -8.67 -14.55 2.76
CA ASP A 455 -8.76 -15.88 2.12
C ASP A 455 -10.21 -16.30 1.86
N ASP A 456 -11.18 -15.47 2.25
CA ASP A 456 -12.61 -15.75 1.99
C ASP A 456 -12.95 -15.40 0.53
N LEU A 457 -13.08 -16.43 -0.29
CA LEU A 457 -13.42 -16.33 -1.71
C LEU A 457 -14.93 -16.29 -1.97
N SER A 458 -15.77 -16.01 -0.98
CA SER A 458 -17.21 -15.92 -1.17
C SER A 458 -17.56 -14.83 -2.19
N SER A 459 -18.39 -15.19 -3.17
CA SER A 459 -18.73 -14.33 -4.30
C SER A 459 -19.41 -13.02 -3.84
N GLY A 460 -18.87 -11.89 -4.25
CA GLY A 460 -19.45 -10.57 -4.02
C GLY A 460 -18.97 -9.85 -2.76
N ARG A 461 -18.18 -10.49 -1.89
CA ARG A 461 -17.58 -9.84 -0.71
C ARG A 461 -16.20 -9.25 -1.01
N PRO A 462 -15.78 -8.21 -0.28
CA PRO A 462 -14.41 -7.72 -0.35
C PRO A 462 -13.42 -8.84 -0.01
N ASN A 463 -12.39 -8.98 -0.83
CA ASN A 463 -11.29 -9.91 -0.61
C ASN A 463 -9.94 -9.22 -0.40
N LEU A 464 -9.89 -7.89 -0.51
CA LEU A 464 -8.75 -7.06 -0.14
C LEU A 464 -9.25 -5.89 0.71
N PHE A 465 -8.54 -5.60 1.78
CA PHE A 465 -8.80 -4.45 2.64
C PHE A 465 -7.61 -3.51 2.62
N SER A 466 -7.87 -2.21 2.79
CA SER A 466 -6.82 -1.20 2.90
C SER A 466 -7.15 -0.20 3.99
N SER A 467 -6.14 0.26 4.71
CA SER A 467 -6.24 1.32 5.71
C SER A 467 -5.48 2.56 5.26
N GLY A 468 -5.94 3.73 5.67
CA GLY A 468 -5.32 4.98 5.30
C GLY A 468 -5.26 6.00 6.44
N PHE A 469 -4.37 6.97 6.27
CA PHE A 469 -4.23 8.10 7.17
C PHE A 469 -5.39 9.12 7.05
N ASP A 470 -6.42 8.77 6.29
CA ASP A 470 -7.70 9.48 6.15
C ASP A 470 -8.79 8.97 7.09
N ASN A 471 -8.40 8.27 8.17
CA ASN A 471 -9.25 7.73 9.23
C ASN A 471 -10.23 6.65 8.75
N THR A 472 -10.01 6.10 7.55
CA THR A 472 -10.90 5.10 6.95
C THR A 472 -10.18 3.80 6.61
N ALA A 473 -10.92 2.70 6.65
CA ALA A 473 -10.54 1.49 5.96
C ALA A 473 -11.51 1.21 4.81
N ILE A 474 -11.05 0.54 3.77
CA ILE A 474 -11.82 0.30 2.54
C ILE A 474 -11.72 -1.17 2.16
N GLY A 475 -12.88 -1.77 1.85
CA GLY A 475 -12.98 -3.12 1.30
C GLY A 475 -13.12 -3.11 -0.22
N TRP A 476 -12.28 -3.88 -0.90
CA TRP A 476 -12.20 -4.01 -2.34
C TRP A 476 -12.55 -5.43 -2.79
N LEU A 477 -13.28 -5.56 -3.87
CA LEU A 477 -13.49 -6.82 -4.56
C LEU A 477 -12.55 -6.89 -5.78
N ILE A 478 -11.65 -7.87 -5.71
CA ILE A 478 -10.69 -8.14 -6.78
C ILE A 478 -11.12 -9.45 -7.45
N THR A 479 -11.55 -9.37 -8.70
CA THR A 479 -11.91 -10.56 -9.49
C THR A 479 -10.84 -10.82 -10.53
N PRO A 480 -10.30 -12.06 -10.58
CA PRO A 480 -9.39 -12.43 -11.66
C PRO A 480 -10.10 -12.29 -13.01
N PRO A 481 -9.34 -12.12 -14.11
CA PRO A 481 -9.92 -12.12 -15.43
C PRO A 481 -10.67 -13.43 -15.66
N LYS A 482 -11.90 -13.35 -16.17
CA LYS A 482 -12.61 -14.56 -16.60
C LYS A 482 -11.80 -15.17 -17.75
N ASP A 483 -11.32 -16.38 -17.54
CA ASP A 483 -10.72 -17.15 -18.64
C ASP A 483 -11.78 -17.30 -19.74
N SER A 484 -11.48 -16.73 -20.90
CA SER A 484 -12.32 -16.87 -22.09
C SER A 484 -12.15 -18.28 -22.68
N LYS A 485 -12.48 -19.30 -21.90
CA LYS A 485 -12.62 -20.68 -22.31
C LYS A 485 -13.91 -21.21 -21.71
N ASP A 486 -14.99 -20.89 -22.39
CA ASP A 486 -16.17 -21.73 -22.59
C ASP A 486 -16.81 -21.34 -23.92
#